data_338d43610f61343f44352362a1e2e68a
#
_entry.id   338d43610f61343f44352362a1e2e68a
#
_cell.length_a   1.000
_cell.length_b   1.000
_cell.length_c   1.000
_cell.angle_alpha   90.00
_cell.angle_beta   90.00
_cell.angle_gamma   90.00
#
_symmetry.space_group_name_H-M   'P 1'
#
loop_
_entity.id
_entity.type
_entity.pdbx_description
1 polymer ?
#
loop_
_entity_poly.entity_id
_entity_poly.type
_entity_poly.pdbx_seq_one_letter_code
_entity_poly.pdbx_strand_id
1 'polypeptide(L)'
;MKKSPLAPDSFPELPIIKGVQFATGQTGIKYIDREDVMLAKLSPETTISGVFTRSTMRSASVLDCQSKIGLGTEQGAAILVNAGNANAFTGSDGQASVNRISEALSLKLGLPNSAIFTSSTGVIGEILPDHKITNCIDDLKNTLNERSIANAAKAIMTTDTFSKGSSATLDIDGKRVSISGIAKGSGMIAPDMATMLVYIFTDAKIGQIDLQKLLKELGNRTFNCITVDSDTSTSDSLICAATGASGVDVSKSSRFSKSLEKVMLDLAQQVVRDGEGATKFITVNVAGAASDKDAHKVAMAIANSPLVKTAIAGEDPNWGRVVMAVGKSGAAANRDRLSIWFGSHLVAERGQVAKNYKEASTAKYMKQSDLSIHVDLGIGSSSSTVWTCDLTNDYVKINADYRS
;
A
#
# COMPACT_ATOMS: atom_id res chain seq x y z
N MET A 1 -8.99 15.66 -10.08
CA MET A 1 -9.98 14.97 -9.21
C MET A 1 -10.21 15.77 -7.93
N LYS A 2 -11.38 15.67 -7.30
CA LYS A 2 -11.65 16.28 -5.99
C LYS A 2 -10.91 15.51 -4.91
N LYS A 3 -10.27 16.22 -3.95
CA LYS A 3 -9.58 15.58 -2.81
C LYS A 3 -10.56 14.72 -2.01
N SER A 4 -10.12 13.53 -1.58
CA SER A 4 -10.93 12.63 -0.74
C SER A 4 -11.40 13.35 0.53
N PRO A 5 -12.67 13.19 0.95
CA PRO A 5 -13.15 13.75 2.20
C PRO A 5 -12.51 13.11 3.44
N LEU A 6 -11.82 11.98 3.25
CA LEU A 6 -11.10 11.24 4.30
C LEU A 6 -9.59 11.56 4.31
N ALA A 7 -9.13 12.48 3.45
CA ALA A 7 -7.74 12.89 3.38
C ALA A 7 -7.31 13.60 4.65
N PRO A 8 -6.05 13.45 5.07
CA PRO A 8 -5.49 14.27 6.14
C PRO A 8 -5.43 15.75 5.73
N ASP A 9 -5.35 16.65 6.71
CA ASP A 9 -5.28 18.09 6.47
C ASP A 9 -4.04 18.47 5.66
N SER A 10 -2.91 17.85 5.94
CA SER A 10 -1.63 18.10 5.27
C SER A 10 -0.78 16.82 5.17
N PHE A 11 0.21 16.85 4.27
CA PHE A 11 1.25 15.83 4.24
C PHE A 11 2.12 15.95 5.51
N PRO A 12 2.44 14.83 6.19
CA PRO A 12 3.22 14.87 7.42
C PRO A 12 4.67 15.33 7.18
N GLU A 13 5.27 15.95 8.17
CA GLU A 13 6.71 16.19 8.17
C GLU A 13 7.44 14.86 8.41
N LEU A 14 8.23 14.43 7.41
CA LEU A 14 9.00 13.19 7.48
C LEU A 14 10.46 13.49 7.86
N PRO A 15 11.04 12.74 8.80
CA PRO A 15 12.45 12.90 9.14
C PRO A 15 13.34 12.54 7.94
N ILE A 16 14.45 13.26 7.82
CA ILE A 16 15.52 12.94 6.88
C ILE A 16 16.12 11.60 7.25
N ILE A 17 16.21 10.70 6.29
CA ILE A 17 16.90 9.42 6.44
C ILE A 17 18.33 9.57 5.90
N LYS A 18 19.31 9.47 6.79
CA LYS A 18 20.72 9.57 6.40
C LYS A 18 21.07 8.50 5.38
N GLY A 19 21.72 8.90 4.30
CA GLY A 19 22.12 8.02 3.20
C GLY A 19 21.04 7.84 2.12
N VAL A 20 19.95 8.62 2.15
CA VAL A 20 18.94 8.65 1.09
C VAL A 20 18.81 10.06 0.52
N GLN A 21 18.82 10.18 -0.80
CA GLN A 21 18.55 11.41 -1.53
C GLN A 21 17.45 11.17 -2.56
N PHE A 22 16.60 12.14 -2.78
CA PHE A 22 15.47 12.07 -3.71
C PHE A 22 15.60 13.15 -4.78
N ALA A 23 15.17 12.84 -5.99
CA ALA A 23 14.92 13.79 -7.06
C ALA A 23 13.60 13.44 -7.75
N THR A 24 12.96 14.45 -8.34
CA THR A 24 11.75 14.28 -9.14
C THR A 24 11.89 15.03 -10.45
N GLY A 25 11.19 14.57 -11.48
CA GLY A 25 11.25 15.15 -12.81
C GLY A 25 9.92 14.99 -13.55
N GLN A 26 9.76 15.81 -14.56
CA GLN A 26 8.61 15.79 -15.48
C GLN A 26 9.04 15.14 -16.79
N THR A 27 8.56 13.95 -17.06
CA THR A 27 8.86 13.22 -18.30
C THR A 27 7.76 13.36 -19.36
N GLY A 28 6.54 13.67 -18.94
CA GLY A 28 5.41 13.78 -19.86
C GLY A 28 5.01 12.43 -20.48
N ILE A 29 5.13 11.33 -19.73
CA ILE A 29 4.69 9.99 -20.17
C ILE A 29 3.18 10.00 -20.42
N LYS A 30 2.41 10.44 -19.45
CA LYS A 30 0.95 10.63 -19.54
C LYS A 30 0.53 12.04 -19.11
N TYR A 31 1.18 12.58 -18.11
CA TYR A 31 0.78 13.81 -17.45
C TYR A 31 1.52 15.02 -18.02
N ILE A 32 0.79 16.13 -18.20
CA ILE A 32 1.35 17.42 -18.58
C ILE A 32 1.36 18.30 -17.34
N ASP A 33 2.42 19.10 -17.17
CA ASP A 33 2.58 20.09 -16.06
C ASP A 33 2.64 19.50 -14.66
N ARG A 34 3.11 18.25 -14.50
CA ARG A 34 3.42 17.69 -13.19
C ARG A 34 4.63 16.74 -13.27
N GLU A 35 5.32 16.60 -12.15
CA GLU A 35 6.35 15.58 -11.98
C GLU A 35 5.71 14.18 -12.01
N ASP A 36 6.29 13.25 -12.76
CA ASP A 36 5.81 11.90 -12.99
C ASP A 36 6.92 10.85 -12.92
N VAL A 37 8.12 11.25 -12.52
CA VAL A 37 9.22 10.35 -12.20
C VAL A 37 9.86 10.72 -10.87
N MET A 38 10.22 9.71 -10.08
CA MET A 38 10.98 9.82 -8.84
C MET A 38 12.25 8.99 -8.95
N LEU A 39 13.38 9.54 -8.48
CA LEU A 39 14.63 8.83 -8.24
C LEU A 39 14.98 8.91 -6.75
N ALA A 40 15.21 7.76 -6.10
CA ALA A 40 15.84 7.70 -4.79
C ALA A 40 17.23 7.07 -4.95
N LYS A 41 18.28 7.80 -4.58
CA LYS A 41 19.66 7.32 -4.53
C LYS A 41 20.02 6.96 -3.10
N LEU A 42 20.60 5.77 -2.92
CA LEU A 42 20.92 5.16 -1.63
C LEU A 42 22.43 5.04 -1.46
N SER A 43 22.90 5.27 -0.24
CA SER A 43 24.31 5.17 0.11
C SER A 43 24.87 3.74 -0.05
N PRO A 44 26.19 3.57 -0.12
CA PRO A 44 26.82 2.26 -0.07
C PRO A 44 26.36 1.41 1.11
N GLU A 45 26.40 0.09 0.92
CA GLU A 45 26.02 -0.92 1.92
C GLU A 45 24.54 -0.87 2.40
N THR A 46 23.67 -0.15 1.68
CA THR A 46 22.23 -0.14 1.98
C THR A 46 21.63 -1.51 1.77
N THR A 47 21.00 -2.09 2.78
CA THR A 47 20.20 -3.32 2.66
C THR A 47 18.87 -3.03 2.00
N ILE A 48 18.51 -3.75 0.93
CA ILE A 48 17.24 -3.58 0.23
C ILE A 48 16.45 -4.89 0.23
N SER A 49 15.21 -4.83 0.70
CA SER A 49 14.27 -5.94 0.64
C SER A 49 12.98 -5.52 -0.05
N GLY A 50 12.30 -6.48 -0.67
CA GLY A 50 11.10 -6.20 -1.43
C GLY A 50 10.08 -7.32 -1.35
N VAL A 51 8.82 -6.90 -1.40
CA VAL A 51 7.67 -7.79 -1.51
C VAL A 51 6.83 -7.30 -2.69
N PHE A 52 6.43 -8.20 -3.56
CA PHE A 52 5.86 -7.88 -4.86
C PHE A 52 4.56 -8.64 -5.10
N THR A 53 3.73 -8.13 -6.03
CA THR A 53 2.49 -8.77 -6.46
C THR A 53 2.69 -10.24 -6.85
N ARG A 54 1.71 -11.08 -6.49
CA ARG A 54 1.63 -12.48 -6.92
C ARG A 54 0.83 -12.68 -8.21
N SER A 55 0.38 -11.60 -8.82
CA SER A 55 -0.28 -11.67 -10.13
C SER A 55 0.53 -12.53 -11.10
N THR A 56 -0.13 -13.35 -11.88
CA THR A 56 0.52 -14.09 -12.98
C THR A 56 0.91 -13.16 -14.14
N MET A 57 0.32 -11.95 -14.19
CA MET A 57 0.55 -10.92 -15.21
C MET A 57 1.46 -9.79 -14.68
N ARG A 58 2.54 -10.15 -14.01
CA ARG A 58 3.49 -9.17 -13.42
C ARG A 58 4.13 -8.30 -14.49
N SER A 59 4.30 -7.00 -14.17
CA SER A 59 5.02 -6.05 -15.03
C SER A 59 6.51 -6.40 -15.16
N ALA A 60 7.14 -5.90 -16.20
CA ALA A 60 8.58 -6.09 -16.43
C ALA A 60 9.42 -5.55 -15.26
N SER A 61 9.04 -4.40 -14.69
CA SER A 61 9.72 -3.80 -13.54
C SER A 61 9.65 -4.71 -12.29
N VAL A 62 8.52 -5.37 -12.03
CA VAL A 62 8.38 -6.32 -10.92
C VAL A 62 9.28 -7.53 -11.10
N LEU A 63 9.30 -8.12 -12.30
CA LEU A 63 10.16 -9.28 -12.60
C LEU A 63 11.64 -8.93 -12.45
N ASP A 64 12.05 -7.76 -12.93
CA ASP A 64 13.41 -7.23 -12.80
C ASP A 64 13.80 -7.04 -11.33
N CYS A 65 12.96 -6.37 -10.53
CA CYS A 65 13.20 -6.17 -9.10
C CYS A 65 13.31 -7.50 -8.34
N GLN A 66 12.43 -8.46 -8.62
CA GLN A 66 12.47 -9.78 -7.99
C GLN A 66 13.79 -10.51 -8.25
N SER A 67 14.39 -10.35 -9.43
CA SER A 67 15.66 -10.95 -9.77
C SER A 67 16.86 -10.29 -9.07
N LYS A 68 16.71 -9.04 -8.61
CA LYS A 68 17.79 -8.22 -8.01
C LYS A 68 17.75 -8.16 -6.48
N ILE A 69 16.58 -8.40 -5.86
CA ILE A 69 16.46 -8.40 -4.39
C ILE A 69 17.40 -9.44 -3.78
N GLY A 70 18.23 -9.00 -2.82
CA GLY A 70 19.21 -9.85 -2.15
C GLY A 70 20.58 -9.90 -2.83
N LEU A 71 20.75 -9.24 -3.99
CA LEU A 71 22.05 -9.00 -4.56
C LEU A 71 22.77 -7.86 -3.82
N GLY A 72 24.10 -7.81 -3.93
CA GLY A 72 24.93 -6.83 -3.22
C GLY A 72 24.71 -5.39 -3.66
N THR A 73 24.77 -4.50 -2.71
CA THR A 73 24.62 -3.04 -2.87
C THR A 73 25.81 -2.28 -2.27
N GLU A 74 26.98 -2.89 -2.30
CA GLU A 74 28.23 -2.38 -1.67
C GLU A 74 28.60 -0.98 -2.17
N GLN A 75 28.25 -0.65 -3.43
CA GLN A 75 28.51 0.66 -4.04
C GLN A 75 27.35 1.64 -3.87
N GLY A 76 26.24 1.20 -3.24
CA GLY A 76 24.98 1.91 -3.16
C GLY A 76 23.95 1.35 -4.13
N ALA A 77 22.78 1.97 -4.16
CA ALA A 77 21.68 1.57 -5.03
C ALA A 77 20.82 2.76 -5.48
N ALA A 78 19.92 2.51 -6.41
CA ALA A 78 18.92 3.49 -6.81
C ALA A 78 17.55 2.84 -7.03
N ILE A 79 16.49 3.57 -6.71
CA ILE A 79 15.10 3.21 -6.99
C ILE A 79 14.54 4.29 -7.92
N LEU A 80 14.10 3.91 -9.11
CA LEU A 80 13.43 4.81 -10.04
C LEU A 80 11.99 4.37 -10.22
N VAL A 81 11.07 5.33 -10.12
CA VAL A 81 9.62 5.10 -10.25
C VAL A 81 9.06 6.04 -11.29
N ASN A 82 8.30 5.52 -12.25
CA ASN A 82 7.50 6.34 -13.16
C ASN A 82 6.00 6.15 -12.92
N ALA A 83 5.25 7.26 -13.03
CA ALA A 83 3.79 7.28 -13.05
C ALA A 83 3.25 7.51 -14.47
N GLY A 84 2.05 6.98 -14.75
CA GLY A 84 1.35 7.16 -16.01
C GLY A 84 1.36 5.95 -16.95
N ASN A 85 2.37 5.09 -16.86
CA ASN A 85 2.48 3.84 -17.63
C ASN A 85 2.98 2.72 -16.72
N ALA A 86 2.29 1.59 -16.70
CA ALA A 86 2.60 0.46 -15.81
C ALA A 86 3.70 -0.46 -16.34
N ASN A 87 4.08 -0.33 -17.61
CA ASN A 87 4.98 -1.24 -18.30
C ASN A 87 4.60 -2.73 -18.09
N ALA A 88 3.32 -3.00 -18.13
CA ALA A 88 2.73 -4.31 -17.91
C ALA A 88 2.02 -4.77 -19.18
N PHE A 89 2.07 -6.07 -19.45
CA PHE A 89 1.54 -6.70 -20.67
C PHE A 89 2.15 -6.10 -21.95
N THR A 90 3.44 -5.86 -21.93
CA THR A 90 4.24 -5.24 -23.01
C THR A 90 5.29 -6.18 -23.61
N GLY A 91 5.24 -7.46 -23.24
CA GLY A 91 6.12 -8.51 -23.78
C GLY A 91 7.61 -8.21 -23.60
N SER A 92 8.42 -8.58 -24.59
CA SER A 92 9.88 -8.36 -24.62
C SER A 92 10.26 -6.87 -24.65
N ASP A 93 9.41 -6.02 -25.23
CA ASP A 93 9.68 -4.58 -25.32
C ASP A 93 9.65 -3.91 -23.96
N GLY A 94 8.74 -4.38 -23.07
CA GLY A 94 8.70 -3.92 -21.69
C GLY A 94 9.96 -4.26 -20.90
N GLN A 95 10.49 -5.45 -21.08
CA GLN A 95 11.78 -5.84 -20.47
C GLN A 95 12.94 -5.04 -21.08
N ALA A 96 12.94 -4.83 -22.38
CA ALA A 96 13.96 -4.02 -23.05
C ALA A 96 13.96 -2.56 -22.54
N SER A 97 12.76 -1.99 -22.28
CA SER A 97 12.63 -0.65 -21.68
C SER A 97 13.23 -0.61 -20.27
N VAL A 98 12.94 -1.60 -19.42
CA VAL A 98 13.55 -1.71 -18.07
C VAL A 98 15.07 -1.79 -18.16
N ASN A 99 15.60 -2.59 -19.10
CA ASN A 99 17.05 -2.73 -19.29
C ASN A 99 17.69 -1.41 -19.69
N ARG A 100 17.14 -0.70 -20.69
CA ARG A 100 17.67 0.61 -21.14
C ARG A 100 17.67 1.65 -20.02
N ILE A 101 16.60 1.73 -19.23
CA ILE A 101 16.51 2.63 -18.07
C ILE A 101 17.56 2.26 -17.02
N SER A 102 17.68 0.98 -16.69
CA SER A 102 18.63 0.49 -15.67
C SER A 102 20.09 0.72 -16.11
N GLU A 103 20.42 0.47 -17.37
CA GLU A 103 21.75 0.72 -17.95
C GLU A 103 22.09 2.21 -17.94
N ALA A 104 21.16 3.08 -18.34
CA ALA A 104 21.35 4.52 -18.33
C ALA A 104 21.59 5.06 -16.91
N LEU A 105 20.81 4.61 -15.93
CA LEU A 105 21.00 4.96 -14.52
C LEU A 105 22.34 4.42 -13.96
N SER A 106 22.66 3.17 -14.27
CA SER A 106 23.91 2.52 -13.88
C SER A 106 25.11 3.35 -14.34
N LEU A 107 25.15 3.71 -15.61
CA LEU A 107 26.22 4.52 -16.19
C LEU A 107 26.30 5.92 -15.55
N LYS A 108 25.15 6.60 -15.37
CA LYS A 108 25.11 7.98 -14.87
C LYS A 108 25.39 8.09 -13.37
N LEU A 109 24.98 7.11 -12.58
CA LEU A 109 25.15 7.12 -11.12
C LEU A 109 26.44 6.39 -10.67
N GLY A 110 27.09 5.63 -11.55
CA GLY A 110 28.24 4.80 -11.21
C GLY A 110 27.87 3.61 -10.31
N LEU A 111 26.69 3.03 -10.51
CA LEU A 111 26.17 1.91 -9.73
C LEU A 111 26.10 0.66 -10.61
N PRO A 112 26.24 -0.56 -10.05
CA PRO A 112 26.03 -1.78 -10.82
C PRO A 112 24.54 -1.89 -11.21
N ASN A 113 24.26 -2.47 -12.39
CA ASN A 113 22.89 -2.64 -12.87
C ASN A 113 22.03 -3.48 -11.90
N SER A 114 22.63 -4.43 -11.20
CA SER A 114 21.99 -5.23 -10.15
C SER A 114 21.49 -4.42 -8.95
N ALA A 115 21.99 -3.20 -8.76
CA ALA A 115 21.58 -2.29 -7.69
C ALA A 115 20.60 -1.20 -8.15
N ILE A 116 20.09 -1.27 -9.40
CA ILE A 116 19.08 -0.37 -9.93
C ILE A 116 17.73 -1.08 -9.89
N PHE A 117 16.79 -0.54 -9.11
CA PHE A 117 15.44 -1.04 -8.96
C PHE A 117 14.46 -0.11 -9.66
N THR A 118 13.55 -0.64 -10.48
CA THR A 118 12.56 0.15 -11.20
C THR A 118 11.15 -0.21 -10.78
N SER A 119 10.25 0.75 -10.77
CA SER A 119 8.81 0.51 -10.62
C SER A 119 8.04 1.40 -11.59
N SER A 120 6.95 0.87 -12.11
CA SER A 120 6.10 1.55 -13.09
C SER A 120 4.63 1.42 -12.69
N THR A 121 3.84 2.49 -12.82
CA THR A 121 2.42 2.49 -12.48
C THR A 121 1.62 3.35 -13.44
N GLY A 122 0.39 2.95 -13.78
CA GLY A 122 -0.49 3.65 -14.69
C GLY A 122 -1.15 2.72 -15.71
N VAL A 123 -1.22 3.13 -16.97
CA VAL A 123 -1.90 2.38 -18.04
C VAL A 123 -1.20 1.06 -18.33
N ILE A 124 -1.98 -0.01 -18.47
CA ILE A 124 -1.54 -1.36 -18.84
C ILE A 124 -1.71 -1.55 -20.36
N GLY A 125 -0.76 -2.26 -21.00
CA GLY A 125 -0.83 -2.63 -22.41
C GLY A 125 -0.24 -1.60 -23.37
N GLU A 126 0.36 -0.54 -22.86
CA GLU A 126 1.09 0.46 -23.65
C GLU A 126 2.60 0.35 -23.42
N ILE A 127 3.38 0.40 -24.51
CA ILE A 127 4.85 0.36 -24.43
C ILE A 127 5.34 1.63 -23.71
N LEU A 128 6.20 1.44 -22.70
CA LEU A 128 6.78 2.55 -21.95
C LEU A 128 7.71 3.36 -22.87
N PRO A 129 7.47 4.67 -23.04
CA PRO A 129 8.39 5.53 -23.79
C PRO A 129 9.65 5.85 -22.96
N ASP A 130 10.51 4.85 -22.76
CA ASP A 130 11.67 4.89 -21.87
C ASP A 130 12.67 6.00 -22.20
N HIS A 131 12.76 6.43 -23.46
CA HIS A 131 13.57 7.56 -23.88
C HIS A 131 13.21 8.86 -23.14
N LYS A 132 11.94 9.05 -22.76
CA LYS A 132 11.54 10.22 -21.96
C LYS A 132 12.14 10.17 -20.56
N ILE A 133 12.25 8.97 -19.98
CA ILE A 133 12.87 8.77 -18.66
C ILE A 133 14.38 8.92 -18.78
N THR A 134 15.02 8.27 -19.76
CA THR A 134 16.48 8.31 -19.90
C THR A 134 16.99 9.71 -20.20
N ASN A 135 16.22 10.55 -20.91
CA ASN A 135 16.57 11.93 -21.19
C ASN A 135 16.55 12.84 -19.95
N CYS A 136 15.82 12.50 -18.88
CA CYS A 136 15.79 13.31 -17.67
C CYS A 136 16.75 12.85 -16.57
N ILE A 137 17.54 11.77 -16.77
CA ILE A 137 18.41 11.21 -15.73
C ILE A 137 19.48 12.20 -15.25
N ASP A 138 20.06 13.00 -16.13
CA ASP A 138 21.05 13.99 -15.75
C ASP A 138 20.45 15.06 -14.84
N ASP A 139 19.26 15.54 -15.13
CA ASP A 139 18.53 16.52 -14.30
C ASP A 139 18.17 15.91 -12.96
N LEU A 140 17.67 14.67 -12.93
CA LEU A 140 17.39 13.95 -11.69
C LEU A 140 18.66 13.82 -10.84
N LYS A 141 19.79 13.43 -11.43
CA LYS A 141 21.07 13.31 -10.73
C LYS A 141 21.51 14.64 -10.11
N ASN A 142 21.38 15.74 -10.85
CA ASN A 142 21.83 17.07 -10.44
C ASN A 142 20.94 17.69 -9.34
N THR A 143 19.67 17.24 -9.21
CA THR A 143 18.68 17.77 -8.24
C THR A 143 18.48 16.88 -7.02
N LEU A 144 19.27 15.80 -6.85
CA LEU A 144 19.22 14.93 -5.69
C LEU A 144 19.34 15.69 -4.37
N ASN A 145 18.38 15.50 -3.48
CA ASN A 145 18.28 16.20 -2.20
C ASN A 145 17.64 15.31 -1.14
N GLU A 146 18.20 15.30 0.05
CA GLU A 146 17.69 14.48 1.18
C GLU A 146 16.32 14.94 1.73
N ARG A 147 15.89 16.18 1.44
CA ARG A 147 14.61 16.75 1.90
C ARG A 147 13.46 16.60 0.91
N SER A 148 13.71 16.06 -0.28
CA SER A 148 12.72 16.01 -1.38
C SER A 148 11.75 14.82 -1.31
N ILE A 149 11.64 14.11 -0.18
CA ILE A 149 10.74 12.96 -0.03
C ILE A 149 9.24 13.33 -0.25
N ALA A 150 8.81 14.55 0.10
CA ALA A 150 7.45 15.00 -0.13
C ALA A 150 7.15 15.17 -1.63
N ASN A 151 8.13 15.64 -2.42
CA ASN A 151 8.02 15.71 -3.88
C ASN A 151 8.00 14.31 -4.49
N ALA A 152 8.85 13.40 -3.98
CA ALA A 152 8.83 11.99 -4.37
C ALA A 152 7.46 11.35 -4.19
N ALA A 153 6.79 11.59 -3.04
CA ALA A 153 5.45 11.11 -2.76
C ALA A 153 4.40 11.64 -3.76
N LYS A 154 4.55 12.87 -4.24
CA LYS A 154 3.66 13.46 -5.27
C LYS A 154 3.93 12.90 -6.65
N ALA A 155 5.19 12.70 -7.03
CA ALA A 155 5.58 12.26 -8.36
C ALA A 155 5.09 10.85 -8.70
N ILE A 156 4.96 9.97 -7.70
CA ILE A 156 4.51 8.59 -7.89
C ILE A 156 2.99 8.41 -7.95
N MET A 157 2.20 9.45 -7.70
CA MET A 157 0.72 9.40 -7.72
C MET A 157 0.19 9.14 -9.13
N THR A 158 -0.99 8.49 -9.21
CA THR A 158 -1.77 8.33 -10.46
C THR A 158 -3.17 8.92 -10.31
N THR A 159 -4.13 8.14 -9.82
CA THR A 159 -5.49 8.57 -9.50
C THR A 159 -5.62 9.04 -8.04
N ASP A 160 -4.53 9.02 -7.30
CA ASP A 160 -4.48 9.50 -5.93
C ASP A 160 -4.91 10.96 -5.81
N THR A 161 -5.67 11.29 -4.78
CA THR A 161 -6.15 12.65 -4.53
C THR A 161 -5.27 13.41 -3.53
N PHE A 162 -4.40 12.70 -2.79
CA PHE A 162 -3.39 13.25 -1.90
C PHE A 162 -2.15 12.34 -1.82
N SER A 163 -1.00 12.94 -1.58
CA SER A 163 0.25 12.22 -1.33
C SER A 163 0.25 11.57 0.06
N LYS A 164 0.75 10.32 0.13
CA LYS A 164 0.74 9.52 1.35
C LYS A 164 2.13 9.42 1.95
N GLY A 165 2.23 9.70 3.23
CA GLY A 165 3.48 9.65 3.98
C GLY A 165 3.26 9.25 5.42
N SER A 166 4.23 8.53 6.01
CA SER A 166 4.22 8.15 7.42
C SER A 166 5.64 8.01 7.94
N SER A 167 5.86 8.24 9.22
CA SER A 167 7.18 8.12 9.82
C SER A 167 7.15 7.71 11.27
N ALA A 168 8.29 7.22 11.73
CA ALA A 168 8.55 6.99 13.15
C ALA A 168 10.00 7.34 13.48
N THR A 169 10.21 7.82 14.69
CA THR A 169 11.54 8.02 15.25
C THR A 169 11.60 7.31 16.60
N LEU A 170 12.68 6.58 16.83
CA LEU A 170 12.90 5.82 18.06
C LEU A 170 14.27 6.17 18.62
N ASP A 171 14.41 6.05 19.93
CA ASP A 171 15.70 5.95 20.62
C ASP A 171 15.96 4.47 20.94
N ILE A 172 17.09 3.97 20.49
CA ILE A 172 17.58 2.61 20.77
C ILE A 172 18.99 2.77 21.32
N ASP A 173 19.19 2.43 22.57
CA ASP A 173 20.46 2.51 23.29
C ASP A 173 21.12 3.91 23.21
N GLY A 174 20.30 4.98 23.37
CA GLY A 174 20.74 6.36 23.30
C GLY A 174 21.05 6.88 21.89
N LYS A 175 20.74 6.11 20.85
CA LYS A 175 20.93 6.51 19.45
C LYS A 175 19.57 6.60 18.74
N ARG A 176 19.43 7.68 17.95
CA ARG A 176 18.21 7.92 17.17
C ARG A 176 18.21 7.05 15.91
N VAL A 177 17.09 6.36 15.69
CA VAL A 177 16.76 5.63 14.47
C VAL A 177 15.48 6.22 13.87
N SER A 178 15.49 6.47 12.58
CA SER A 178 14.35 7.06 11.86
C SER A 178 13.84 6.11 10.79
N ILE A 179 12.53 6.15 10.58
CA ILE A 179 11.80 5.45 9.52
C ILE A 179 10.95 6.50 8.81
N SER A 180 11.01 6.57 7.48
CA SER A 180 10.13 7.37 6.64
C SER A 180 9.59 6.51 5.52
N GLY A 181 8.30 6.58 5.26
CA GLY A 181 7.66 5.83 4.18
C GLY A 181 6.74 6.71 3.36
N ILE A 182 6.66 6.42 2.07
CA ILE A 182 5.72 7.02 1.12
C ILE A 182 4.97 5.92 0.37
N ALA A 183 3.74 6.19 -0.02
CA ALA A 183 2.92 5.25 -0.79
C ALA A 183 2.07 5.95 -1.84
N LYS A 184 1.67 5.21 -2.87
CA LYS A 184 0.61 5.58 -3.81
C LYS A 184 -0.36 4.43 -3.99
N GLY A 185 -1.60 4.77 -4.24
CA GLY A 185 -2.69 3.85 -4.54
C GLY A 185 -4.03 4.42 -4.11
N SER A 186 -5.06 4.24 -4.94
CA SER A 186 -6.44 4.65 -4.70
C SER A 186 -7.47 3.73 -5.38
N GLY A 187 -7.14 3.12 -6.51
CA GLY A 187 -7.91 2.07 -7.19
C GLY A 187 -7.04 0.88 -7.56
N MET A 188 -7.66 -0.23 -7.96
CA MET A 188 -7.05 -1.53 -8.19
C MET A 188 -6.31 -1.98 -6.91
N ILE A 189 -7.03 -1.99 -5.76
CA ILE A 189 -6.49 -2.30 -4.43
C ILE A 189 -7.17 -3.54 -3.86
N ALA A 190 -6.53 -4.70 -4.00
CA ALA A 190 -6.88 -5.94 -3.30
C ALA A 190 -5.64 -6.76 -2.99
N PRO A 191 -5.48 -7.22 -1.75
CA PRO A 191 -4.26 -7.89 -1.34
C PRO A 191 -4.19 -9.33 -1.85
N ASP A 192 -3.12 -9.63 -2.51
CA ASP A 192 -2.33 -10.85 -2.43
C ASP A 192 -0.84 -10.48 -2.62
N MET A 193 -0.31 -9.76 -1.64
CA MET A 193 0.96 -9.05 -1.60
C MET A 193 1.02 -7.88 -2.59
N ALA A 194 0.28 -6.84 -2.18
CA ALA A 194 0.34 -5.43 -2.55
C ALA A 194 -0.31 -5.02 -3.88
N THR A 195 -1.27 -4.08 -3.80
CA THR A 195 -1.84 -3.35 -4.96
C THR A 195 -1.48 -1.88 -4.87
N MET A 196 -0.19 -1.57 -4.63
CA MET A 196 0.30 -0.21 -4.46
C MET A 196 1.80 -0.14 -4.68
N LEU A 197 2.33 1.06 -4.82
CA LEU A 197 3.76 1.27 -4.70
C LEU A 197 4.05 1.87 -3.32
N VAL A 198 4.93 1.21 -2.56
CA VAL A 198 5.33 1.62 -1.23
C VAL A 198 6.85 1.60 -1.13
N TYR A 199 7.41 2.70 -0.66
CA TYR A 199 8.84 2.85 -0.43
C TYR A 199 9.08 3.28 1.00
N ILE A 200 9.82 2.46 1.74
CA ILE A 200 10.18 2.70 3.13
C ILE A 200 11.68 2.84 3.23
N PHE A 201 12.13 3.86 3.91
CA PHE A 201 13.53 4.17 4.13
C PHE A 201 13.81 4.26 5.63
N THR A 202 14.94 3.71 6.05
CA THR A 202 15.40 3.82 7.45
C THR A 202 16.92 3.93 7.50
N ASP A 203 17.43 4.63 8.50
CA ASP A 203 18.85 4.69 8.78
C ASP A 203 19.35 3.56 9.72
N ALA A 204 18.46 2.65 10.11
CA ALA A 204 18.79 1.45 10.87
C ALA A 204 19.75 0.52 10.13
N LYS A 205 20.56 -0.23 10.88
CA LYS A 205 21.33 -1.35 10.34
C LYS A 205 20.53 -2.65 10.56
N ILE A 206 20.31 -3.41 9.49
CA ILE A 206 19.63 -4.71 9.53
C ILE A 206 20.11 -5.57 8.36
N GLY A 207 20.32 -6.87 8.61
CA GLY A 207 20.75 -7.79 7.57
C GLY A 207 19.64 -8.13 6.57
N GLN A 208 20.03 -8.52 5.35
CA GLN A 208 19.13 -8.83 4.23
C GLN A 208 18.06 -9.86 4.60
N ILE A 209 18.46 -10.97 5.22
CA ILE A 209 17.55 -12.06 5.59
C ILE A 209 16.51 -11.59 6.62
N ASP A 210 16.97 -10.84 7.63
CA ASP A 210 16.09 -10.36 8.71
C ASP A 210 15.12 -9.31 8.19
N LEU A 211 15.58 -8.36 7.35
CA LEU A 211 14.74 -7.34 6.76
C LEU A 211 13.68 -7.96 5.84
N GLN A 212 14.07 -8.94 5.00
CA GLN A 212 13.15 -9.62 4.09
C GLN A 212 12.07 -10.40 4.85
N LYS A 213 12.46 -11.10 5.93
CA LYS A 213 11.53 -11.83 6.79
C LYS A 213 10.55 -10.87 7.48
N LEU A 214 11.08 -9.80 8.07
CA LEU A 214 10.30 -8.78 8.77
C LEU A 214 9.31 -8.10 7.82
N LEU A 215 9.76 -7.68 6.64
CA LEU A 215 8.93 -6.99 5.65
C LEU A 215 7.77 -7.88 5.17
N LYS A 216 8.02 -9.17 4.93
CA LYS A 216 7.00 -10.14 4.56
C LYS A 216 5.98 -10.36 5.68
N GLU A 217 6.45 -10.50 6.92
CA GLU A 217 5.57 -10.70 8.09
C GLU A 217 4.68 -9.48 8.31
N LEU A 218 5.26 -8.27 8.32
CA LEU A 218 4.53 -7.04 8.53
C LEU A 218 3.58 -6.72 7.36
N GLY A 219 3.98 -7.02 6.13
CA GLY A 219 3.11 -6.88 4.95
C GLY A 219 1.81 -7.66 5.07
N ASN A 220 1.87 -8.87 5.65
CA ASN A 220 0.68 -9.70 5.89
C ASN A 220 -0.29 -9.12 6.93
N ARG A 221 0.20 -8.27 7.83
CA ARG A 221 -0.63 -7.64 8.88
C ARG A 221 -1.05 -6.21 8.56
N THR A 222 -0.53 -5.65 7.48
CA THR A 222 -0.77 -4.25 7.07
C THR A 222 -1.35 -4.18 5.68
N PHE A 223 -0.54 -4.16 4.64
CA PHE A 223 -0.97 -4.00 3.25
C PHE A 223 -1.82 -5.16 2.74
N ASN A 224 -1.64 -6.39 3.23
CA ASN A 224 -2.52 -7.51 2.89
C ASN A 224 -3.84 -7.52 3.67
N CYS A 225 -4.07 -6.52 4.52
CA CYS A 225 -5.30 -6.36 5.28
C CYS A 225 -6.15 -5.16 4.79
N ILE A 226 -5.88 -4.65 3.58
CA ILE A 226 -6.69 -3.57 3.00
C ILE A 226 -7.31 -3.98 1.67
N THR A 227 -8.42 -3.38 1.28
CA THR A 227 -8.99 -3.49 -0.08
C THR A 227 -9.83 -2.25 -0.41
N VAL A 228 -9.86 -1.88 -1.69
CA VAL A 228 -10.76 -0.85 -2.22
C VAL A 228 -11.81 -1.49 -3.13
N ASP A 229 -11.40 -2.26 -4.13
CA ASP A 229 -12.26 -2.74 -5.22
C ASP A 229 -12.10 -4.23 -5.55
N SER A 230 -11.35 -4.97 -4.73
CA SER A 230 -11.05 -6.40 -4.91
C SER A 230 -10.18 -6.76 -6.12
N ASP A 231 -9.57 -5.80 -6.81
CA ASP A 231 -8.74 -6.06 -7.98
C ASP A 231 -7.24 -5.99 -7.66
N THR A 232 -6.50 -7.05 -8.03
CA THR A 232 -5.05 -7.15 -7.80
C THR A 232 -4.29 -6.59 -9.01
N SER A 233 -3.30 -5.72 -8.76
CA SER A 233 -2.50 -5.08 -9.80
C SER A 233 -1.37 -5.96 -10.33
N THR A 234 -0.83 -5.55 -11.48
CA THR A 234 0.33 -6.15 -12.14
C THR A 234 1.67 -5.62 -11.65
N SER A 235 1.67 -4.51 -10.90
CA SER A 235 2.88 -3.68 -10.68
C SER A 235 3.25 -3.47 -9.22
N ASP A 236 2.50 -4.05 -8.28
CA ASP A 236 2.64 -3.77 -6.86
C ASP A 236 4.01 -4.11 -6.31
N SER A 237 4.55 -3.16 -5.57
CA SER A 237 5.88 -3.25 -5.00
C SER A 237 5.92 -2.56 -3.64
N LEU A 238 6.35 -3.29 -2.62
CA LEU A 238 6.74 -2.78 -1.32
C LEU A 238 8.25 -2.95 -1.20
N ILE A 239 9.01 -1.86 -1.26
CA ILE A 239 10.46 -1.87 -1.14
C ILE A 239 10.87 -1.14 0.15
N CYS A 240 11.73 -1.77 0.93
CA CYS A 240 12.32 -1.20 2.13
C CYS A 240 13.85 -1.14 1.98
N ALA A 241 14.42 0.07 2.18
CA ALA A 241 15.84 0.33 2.15
C ALA A 241 16.35 0.77 3.52
N ALA A 242 17.31 0.03 4.08
CA ALA A 242 17.94 0.30 5.35
C ALA A 242 19.41 0.68 5.12
N THR A 243 19.75 1.96 5.31
CA THR A 243 21.08 2.50 4.97
C THR A 243 22.16 2.15 6.00
N GLY A 244 21.78 1.76 7.21
CA GLY A 244 22.75 1.49 8.30
C GLY A 244 23.41 2.74 8.87
N ALA A 245 23.08 3.93 8.39
CA ALA A 245 23.78 5.18 8.70
C ALA A 245 23.65 5.64 10.17
N SER A 246 22.68 5.12 10.94
CA SER A 246 22.59 5.32 12.40
C SER A 246 23.64 4.50 13.17
N GLY A 247 24.19 3.45 12.55
CA GLY A 247 25.07 2.47 13.20
C GLY A 247 24.35 1.58 14.23
N VAL A 248 23.02 1.62 14.31
CA VAL A 248 22.21 0.85 15.27
C VAL A 248 21.69 -0.41 14.60
N ASP A 249 22.11 -1.57 15.10
CA ASP A 249 21.58 -2.86 14.66
C ASP A 249 20.22 -3.11 15.30
N VAL A 250 19.20 -3.29 14.44
CA VAL A 250 17.81 -3.48 14.87
C VAL A 250 17.29 -4.89 14.62
N SER A 251 18.13 -5.83 14.18
CA SER A 251 17.74 -7.20 13.78
C SER A 251 16.92 -7.94 14.87
N LYS A 252 17.15 -7.63 16.16
CA LYS A 252 16.43 -8.21 17.29
C LYS A 252 15.53 -7.21 18.02
N SER A 253 15.32 -6.01 17.49
CA SER A 253 14.58 -4.95 18.18
C SER A 253 13.08 -5.07 17.93
N SER A 254 12.35 -5.53 18.94
CA SER A 254 10.87 -5.53 18.90
C SER A 254 10.28 -4.12 18.83
N ARG A 255 10.96 -3.10 19.35
CA ARG A 255 10.54 -1.69 19.24
C ARG A 255 10.62 -1.21 17.81
N PHE A 256 11.70 -1.55 17.09
CA PHE A 256 11.84 -1.22 15.66
C PHE A 256 10.74 -1.92 14.84
N SER A 257 10.54 -3.23 15.04
CA SER A 257 9.48 -3.98 14.35
C SER A 257 8.10 -3.37 14.54
N LYS A 258 7.72 -3.02 15.77
CA LYS A 258 6.43 -2.37 16.07
C LYS A 258 6.31 -0.99 15.44
N SER A 259 7.39 -0.21 15.39
CA SER A 259 7.37 1.12 14.77
C SER A 259 7.29 1.04 13.25
N LEU A 260 7.99 0.08 12.64
CA LEU A 260 7.88 -0.20 11.21
C LEU A 260 6.45 -0.66 10.85
N GLU A 261 5.87 -1.56 11.66
CA GLU A 261 4.47 -2.00 11.50
C GLU A 261 3.50 -0.82 11.55
N LYS A 262 3.67 0.09 12.51
CA LYS A 262 2.83 1.29 12.61
C LYS A 262 2.93 2.19 11.38
N VAL A 263 4.13 2.42 10.86
CA VAL A 263 4.34 3.19 9.61
C VAL A 263 3.67 2.50 8.43
N MET A 264 3.85 1.19 8.30
CA MET A 264 3.25 0.41 7.21
C MET A 264 1.72 0.40 7.29
N LEU A 265 1.16 0.24 8.50
CA LEU A 265 -0.28 0.25 8.71
C LEU A 265 -0.89 1.62 8.41
N ASP A 266 -0.25 2.70 8.86
CA ASP A 266 -0.72 4.06 8.58
C ASP A 266 -0.73 4.34 7.06
N LEU A 267 0.33 3.98 6.33
CA LEU A 267 0.36 4.08 4.87
C LEU A 267 -0.74 3.24 4.21
N ALA A 268 -0.96 2.01 4.66
CA ALA A 268 -2.02 1.15 4.15
C ALA A 268 -3.42 1.76 4.35
N GLN A 269 -3.67 2.33 5.53
CA GLN A 269 -4.94 3.01 5.81
C GLN A 269 -5.11 4.30 5.00
N GLN A 270 -4.03 5.06 4.73
CA GLN A 270 -4.08 6.23 3.86
C GLN A 270 -4.45 5.83 2.41
N VAL A 271 -4.01 4.68 1.92
CA VAL A 271 -4.44 4.14 0.61
C VAL A 271 -5.96 3.90 0.60
N VAL A 272 -6.50 3.27 1.62
CA VAL A 272 -7.95 3.04 1.74
C VAL A 272 -8.75 4.35 1.84
N ARG A 273 -8.23 5.32 2.62
CA ARG A 273 -8.87 6.64 2.78
C ARG A 273 -8.88 7.44 1.49
N ASP A 274 -7.99 7.13 0.55
CA ASP A 274 -7.94 7.71 -0.78
C ASP A 274 -8.63 6.82 -1.84
N GLY A 275 -9.33 5.78 -1.42
CA GLY A 275 -10.07 4.90 -2.33
C GLY A 275 -10.92 5.70 -3.32
N GLU A 276 -10.88 5.36 -4.60
CA GLU A 276 -11.58 6.08 -5.67
C GLU A 276 -13.06 6.25 -5.35
N GLY A 277 -13.50 7.50 -5.18
CA GLY A 277 -14.88 7.85 -4.82
C GLY A 277 -15.28 7.53 -3.37
N ALA A 278 -14.36 7.16 -2.50
CA ALA A 278 -14.65 6.83 -1.10
C ALA A 278 -15.12 8.04 -0.29
N THR A 279 -16.14 7.80 0.54
CA THR A 279 -16.65 8.77 1.50
C THR A 279 -16.58 8.27 2.94
N LYS A 280 -16.41 6.97 3.14
CA LYS A 280 -16.35 6.33 4.46
C LYS A 280 -15.19 5.34 4.54
N PHE A 281 -14.48 5.39 5.66
CA PHE A 281 -13.44 4.43 6.01
C PHE A 281 -14.03 3.36 6.92
N ILE A 282 -13.77 2.09 6.61
CA ILE A 282 -14.43 0.96 7.25
C ILE A 282 -13.39 0.02 7.83
N THR A 283 -13.47 -0.23 9.14
CA THR A 283 -12.72 -1.28 9.81
C THR A 283 -13.60 -2.52 9.99
N VAL A 284 -13.20 -3.66 9.48
CA VAL A 284 -13.89 -4.94 9.65
C VAL A 284 -13.09 -5.81 10.61
N ASN A 285 -13.67 -6.07 11.79
CA ASN A 285 -13.07 -6.92 12.82
C ASN A 285 -13.82 -8.25 12.87
N VAL A 286 -13.11 -9.35 12.67
CA VAL A 286 -13.67 -10.70 12.82
C VAL A 286 -12.97 -11.38 13.97
N ALA A 287 -13.74 -11.90 14.92
CA ALA A 287 -13.28 -12.65 16.09
C ALA A 287 -13.98 -14.01 16.16
N GLY A 288 -13.54 -14.84 17.09
CA GLY A 288 -14.18 -16.13 17.35
C GLY A 288 -14.05 -17.14 16.21
N ALA A 289 -13.10 -16.98 15.29
CA ALA A 289 -12.88 -17.88 14.16
C ALA A 289 -12.10 -19.15 14.55
N ALA A 290 -12.23 -20.21 13.76
CA ALA A 290 -11.53 -21.46 13.96
C ALA A 290 -10.01 -21.36 13.70
N SER A 291 -9.61 -20.42 12.82
CA SER A 291 -8.20 -20.12 12.49
C SER A 291 -8.04 -18.68 12.06
N ASP A 292 -6.82 -18.14 12.13
CA ASP A 292 -6.49 -16.80 11.62
C ASP A 292 -6.77 -16.67 10.13
N LYS A 293 -6.54 -17.75 9.39
CA LYS A 293 -6.87 -17.83 7.95
C LYS A 293 -8.37 -17.69 7.70
N ASP A 294 -9.22 -18.34 8.50
CA ASP A 294 -10.67 -18.24 8.37
C ASP A 294 -11.16 -16.86 8.82
N ALA A 295 -10.61 -16.31 9.91
CA ALA A 295 -10.91 -14.94 10.33
C ALA A 295 -10.63 -13.95 9.19
N HIS A 296 -9.46 -14.05 8.56
CA HIS A 296 -9.08 -13.18 7.45
C HIS A 296 -9.98 -13.37 6.23
N LYS A 297 -10.31 -14.61 5.84
CA LYS A 297 -11.23 -14.88 4.73
C LYS A 297 -12.61 -14.24 4.95
N VAL A 298 -13.16 -14.36 6.16
CA VAL A 298 -14.45 -13.75 6.50
C VAL A 298 -14.35 -12.23 6.43
N ALA A 299 -13.33 -11.65 7.03
CA ALA A 299 -13.12 -10.21 7.03
C ALA A 299 -12.99 -9.66 5.60
N MET A 300 -12.21 -10.30 4.74
CA MET A 300 -12.07 -9.93 3.33
C MET A 300 -13.36 -10.15 2.53
N ALA A 301 -14.14 -11.20 2.81
CA ALA A 301 -15.42 -11.42 2.14
C ALA A 301 -16.45 -10.32 2.46
N ILE A 302 -16.41 -9.77 3.67
CA ILE A 302 -17.21 -8.61 4.05
C ILE A 302 -16.70 -7.34 3.38
N ALA A 303 -15.37 -7.08 3.48
CA ALA A 303 -14.71 -5.89 2.95
C ALA A 303 -14.83 -5.77 1.42
N ASN A 304 -14.83 -6.90 0.70
CA ASN A 304 -14.96 -6.97 -0.76
C ASN A 304 -16.41 -7.11 -1.25
N SER A 305 -17.40 -7.11 -0.36
CA SER A 305 -18.80 -7.26 -0.78
C SER A 305 -19.38 -5.96 -1.34
N PRO A 306 -19.69 -5.87 -2.64
CA PRO A 306 -20.35 -4.67 -3.21
C PRO A 306 -21.64 -4.33 -2.49
N LEU A 307 -22.42 -5.34 -2.06
CA LEU A 307 -23.67 -5.12 -1.34
C LEU A 307 -23.44 -4.53 0.06
N VAL A 308 -22.39 -4.93 0.78
CA VAL A 308 -22.02 -4.32 2.06
C VAL A 308 -21.53 -2.89 1.85
N LYS A 309 -20.62 -2.69 0.89
CA LYS A 309 -20.01 -1.39 0.61
C LYS A 309 -21.02 -0.35 0.13
N THR A 310 -21.98 -0.75 -0.70
CA THR A 310 -23.07 0.14 -1.17
C THR A 310 -24.11 0.43 -0.08
N ALA A 311 -24.39 -0.50 0.84
CA ALA A 311 -25.22 -0.22 2.01
C ALA A 311 -24.58 0.87 2.90
N ILE A 312 -23.26 0.77 3.11
CA ILE A 312 -22.51 1.76 3.89
C ILE A 312 -22.51 3.12 3.21
N ALA A 313 -22.31 3.17 1.89
CA ALA A 313 -22.42 4.40 1.10
C ALA A 313 -23.81 5.06 1.23
N GLY A 314 -24.86 4.25 1.28
CA GLY A 314 -26.25 4.68 1.49
C GLY A 314 -26.64 4.91 2.96
N GLU A 315 -25.68 4.78 3.90
CA GLU A 315 -25.92 4.92 5.35
C GLU A 315 -26.98 3.93 5.90
N ASP A 316 -27.16 2.79 5.19
CA ASP A 316 -28.11 1.72 5.54
C ASP A 316 -27.42 0.71 6.48
N PRO A 317 -27.91 0.51 7.74
CA PRO A 317 -27.36 -0.46 8.67
C PRO A 317 -27.76 -1.91 8.32
N ASN A 318 -27.51 -2.32 7.09
CA ASN A 318 -27.95 -3.60 6.52
C ASN A 318 -27.07 -4.77 6.97
N TRP A 319 -27.24 -5.21 8.21
CA TRP A 319 -26.50 -6.35 8.76
C TRP A 319 -26.80 -7.67 8.03
N GLY A 320 -27.96 -7.80 7.35
CA GLY A 320 -28.27 -8.97 6.53
C GLY A 320 -27.26 -9.18 5.40
N ARG A 321 -26.72 -8.09 4.82
CA ARG A 321 -25.66 -8.16 3.82
C ARG A 321 -24.33 -8.64 4.41
N VAL A 322 -24.07 -8.33 5.69
CA VAL A 322 -22.90 -8.86 6.41
C VAL A 322 -23.06 -10.38 6.62
N VAL A 323 -24.25 -10.85 7.05
CA VAL A 323 -24.56 -12.30 7.17
C VAL A 323 -24.30 -13.02 5.86
N MET A 324 -24.82 -12.49 4.75
CA MET A 324 -24.60 -13.04 3.40
C MET A 324 -23.09 -13.11 3.06
N ALA A 325 -22.32 -12.06 3.37
CA ALA A 325 -20.89 -12.02 3.09
C ALA A 325 -20.12 -13.06 3.93
N VAL A 326 -20.47 -13.24 5.21
CA VAL A 326 -19.94 -14.32 6.04
C VAL A 326 -20.24 -15.68 5.42
N GLY A 327 -21.50 -15.92 5.02
CA GLY A 327 -21.92 -17.20 4.46
C GLY A 327 -21.21 -17.59 3.16
N LYS A 328 -20.87 -16.61 2.30
CA LYS A 328 -20.14 -16.88 1.04
C LYS A 328 -18.61 -16.94 1.19
N SER A 329 -18.04 -16.69 2.36
CA SER A 329 -16.60 -16.54 2.57
C SER A 329 -15.79 -17.83 2.31
N GLY A 330 -16.44 -19.00 2.34
CA GLY A 330 -15.79 -20.30 2.27
C GLY A 330 -14.97 -20.66 3.52
N ALA A 331 -15.15 -19.91 4.62
CA ALA A 331 -14.60 -20.22 5.93
C ALA A 331 -15.61 -20.98 6.80
N ALA A 332 -15.14 -21.65 7.86
CA ALA A 332 -16.00 -22.26 8.84
C ALA A 332 -16.82 -21.18 9.56
N ALA A 333 -18.13 -21.36 9.60
CA ALA A 333 -19.08 -20.50 10.33
C ALA A 333 -20.26 -21.31 10.83
N ASN A 334 -20.87 -20.84 11.92
CA ASN A 334 -22.10 -21.42 12.47
C ASN A 334 -23.14 -20.31 12.61
N ARG A 335 -24.25 -20.40 11.84
CA ARG A 335 -25.29 -19.37 11.83
C ARG A 335 -25.87 -19.09 13.22
N ASP A 336 -25.99 -20.11 14.07
CA ASP A 336 -26.64 -20.02 15.38
C ASP A 336 -25.70 -19.44 16.47
N ARG A 337 -24.44 -19.14 16.12
CA ARG A 337 -23.41 -18.55 17.01
C ARG A 337 -22.98 -17.15 16.57
N LEU A 338 -23.33 -16.77 15.33
CA LEU A 338 -22.91 -15.50 14.72
C LEU A 338 -23.50 -14.31 15.45
N SER A 339 -22.67 -13.34 15.80
CA SER A 339 -23.08 -12.03 16.32
C SER A 339 -22.41 -10.91 15.53
N ILE A 340 -23.12 -9.78 15.35
CA ILE A 340 -22.71 -8.66 14.51
C ILE A 340 -22.99 -7.34 15.22
N TRP A 341 -22.01 -6.42 15.12
CA TRP A 341 -22.14 -5.04 15.61
C TRP A 341 -21.74 -4.05 14.50
N PHE A 342 -22.41 -2.91 14.46
CA PHE A 342 -21.94 -1.69 13.82
C PHE A 342 -21.48 -0.71 14.90
N GLY A 343 -20.16 -0.45 14.99
CA GLY A 343 -19.60 0.25 16.14
C GLY A 343 -19.91 -0.48 17.45
N SER A 344 -20.55 0.20 18.38
CA SER A 344 -21.03 -0.37 19.66
C SER A 344 -22.44 -0.96 19.60
N HIS A 345 -23.12 -0.85 18.44
CA HIS A 345 -24.52 -1.29 18.29
C HIS A 345 -24.59 -2.77 17.94
N LEU A 346 -25.00 -3.62 18.87
CA LEU A 346 -25.31 -5.03 18.61
C LEU A 346 -26.58 -5.11 17.75
N VAL A 347 -26.46 -5.62 16.53
CA VAL A 347 -27.57 -5.72 15.56
C VAL A 347 -28.07 -7.14 15.39
N ALA A 348 -27.18 -8.12 15.50
CA ALA A 348 -27.54 -9.54 15.49
C ALA A 348 -26.78 -10.28 16.60
N GLU A 349 -27.43 -11.21 17.26
CA GLU A 349 -26.87 -12.01 18.34
C GLU A 349 -27.29 -13.46 18.19
N ARG A 350 -26.32 -14.39 18.21
CA ARG A 350 -26.53 -15.83 18.13
C ARG A 350 -27.51 -16.23 17.03
N GLY A 351 -27.30 -15.71 15.83
CA GLY A 351 -28.09 -16.06 14.65
C GLY A 351 -29.46 -15.40 14.54
N GLN A 352 -29.77 -14.46 15.41
CA GLN A 352 -31.06 -13.75 15.44
C GLN A 352 -30.85 -12.25 15.54
N VAL A 353 -31.89 -11.45 15.23
CA VAL A 353 -31.85 -10.02 15.50
C VAL A 353 -31.71 -9.79 17.02
N ALA A 354 -30.80 -8.86 17.40
CA ALA A 354 -30.59 -8.56 18.82
C ALA A 354 -31.87 -7.99 19.48
N LYS A 355 -32.21 -8.48 20.68
CA LYS A 355 -33.47 -8.12 21.39
C LYS A 355 -33.63 -6.61 21.57
N ASN A 356 -32.55 -5.87 21.78
CA ASN A 356 -32.55 -4.43 22.03
C ASN A 356 -32.13 -3.62 20.80
N TYR A 357 -32.11 -4.23 19.60
CA TYR A 357 -31.76 -3.53 18.37
C TYR A 357 -32.74 -2.38 18.10
N LYS A 358 -32.17 -1.20 17.86
CA LYS A 358 -32.91 -0.01 17.43
C LYS A 358 -32.26 0.53 16.16
N GLU A 359 -32.94 0.39 15.03
CA GLU A 359 -32.46 0.82 13.73
C GLU A 359 -32.07 2.29 13.70
N ALA A 360 -32.88 3.17 14.31
CA ALA A 360 -32.60 4.63 14.32
C ALA A 360 -31.26 5.01 14.94
N SER A 361 -30.81 4.31 16.01
CA SER A 361 -29.52 4.58 16.63
C SER A 361 -28.36 4.12 15.75
N THR A 362 -28.52 2.97 15.10
CA THR A 362 -27.50 2.42 14.19
C THR A 362 -27.42 3.27 12.90
N ALA A 363 -28.55 3.70 12.35
CA ALA A 363 -28.60 4.61 11.20
C ALA A 363 -27.91 5.95 11.51
N LYS A 364 -28.05 6.47 12.73
CA LYS A 364 -27.29 7.65 13.16
C LYS A 364 -25.76 7.40 13.18
N TYR A 365 -25.34 6.22 13.64
CA TYR A 365 -23.91 5.83 13.61
C TYR A 365 -23.37 5.73 12.18
N MET A 366 -24.16 5.18 11.24
CA MET A 366 -23.75 5.03 9.83
C MET A 366 -23.44 6.34 9.11
N LYS A 367 -23.83 7.49 9.66
CA LYS A 367 -23.51 8.83 9.12
C LYS A 367 -22.08 9.27 9.38
N GLN A 368 -21.35 8.58 10.24
CA GLN A 368 -19.95 8.89 10.52
C GLN A 368 -19.05 8.55 9.32
N SER A 369 -17.91 9.23 9.19
CA SER A 369 -16.90 8.95 8.16
C SER A 369 -16.07 7.72 8.46
N ASP A 370 -15.84 7.42 9.73
CA ASP A 370 -15.11 6.25 10.21
C ASP A 370 -16.06 5.26 10.87
N LEU A 371 -16.18 4.09 10.27
CA LEU A 371 -17.12 3.05 10.69
C LEU A 371 -16.39 1.75 11.04
N SER A 372 -16.95 0.98 11.96
CA SER A 372 -16.50 -0.37 12.24
C SER A 372 -17.64 -1.38 12.14
N ILE A 373 -17.34 -2.52 11.54
CA ILE A 373 -18.16 -3.73 11.55
C ILE A 373 -17.41 -4.75 12.39
N HIS A 374 -18.04 -5.24 13.45
CA HIS A 374 -17.48 -6.32 14.25
C HIS A 374 -18.35 -7.57 14.08
N VAL A 375 -17.70 -8.70 13.86
CA VAL A 375 -18.33 -10.03 13.68
C VAL A 375 -17.66 -11.01 14.61
N ASP A 376 -18.46 -11.65 15.47
CA ASP A 376 -18.01 -12.79 16.26
C ASP A 376 -18.62 -14.08 15.70
N LEU A 377 -17.77 -15.00 15.25
CA LEU A 377 -18.19 -16.29 14.70
C LEU A 377 -18.53 -17.32 15.80
N GLY A 378 -18.04 -17.13 17.02
CA GLY A 378 -18.35 -17.96 18.20
C GLY A 378 -17.88 -19.42 18.10
N ILE A 379 -16.92 -19.74 17.24
CA ILE A 379 -16.46 -21.13 16.99
C ILE A 379 -15.00 -21.37 17.33
N GLY A 380 -14.26 -20.34 17.75
CA GLY A 380 -12.84 -20.43 18.11
C GLY A 380 -12.37 -19.17 18.82
N SER A 381 -11.06 -18.89 18.75
CA SER A 381 -10.42 -17.73 19.39
C SER A 381 -9.59 -16.87 18.45
N SER A 382 -9.46 -17.28 17.19
CA SER A 382 -8.69 -16.54 16.20
C SER A 382 -9.42 -15.28 15.72
N SER A 383 -8.64 -14.26 15.32
CA SER A 383 -9.18 -12.98 14.89
C SER A 383 -8.42 -12.38 13.72
N SER A 384 -9.06 -11.46 12.99
CA SER A 384 -8.43 -10.67 11.94
C SER A 384 -9.12 -9.32 11.82
N THR A 385 -8.33 -8.30 11.50
CA THR A 385 -8.82 -6.97 11.17
C THR A 385 -8.42 -6.61 9.75
N VAL A 386 -9.36 -6.11 8.95
CA VAL A 386 -9.09 -5.56 7.61
C VAL A 386 -9.76 -4.21 7.45
N TRP A 387 -9.24 -3.42 6.51
CA TRP A 387 -9.73 -2.07 6.24
C TRP A 387 -10.19 -1.95 4.80
N THR A 388 -11.30 -1.24 4.60
CA THR A 388 -11.86 -0.95 3.28
C THR A 388 -12.57 0.42 3.30
N CYS A 389 -13.13 0.80 2.17
CA CYS A 389 -13.97 1.97 2.03
C CYS A 389 -15.36 1.58 1.51
N ASP A 390 -16.29 2.50 1.48
CA ASP A 390 -17.58 2.35 0.83
C ASP A 390 -17.44 2.28 -0.71
N LEU A 391 -18.53 1.96 -1.40
CA LEU A 391 -18.62 1.94 -2.86
C LEU A 391 -19.73 2.90 -3.30
N THR A 392 -19.31 4.03 -3.86
CA THR A 392 -20.22 5.11 -4.29
C THR A 392 -20.37 5.16 -5.82
N ASN A 393 -21.28 5.99 -6.32
CA ASN A 393 -21.41 6.26 -7.75
C ASN A 393 -20.16 6.93 -8.36
N ASP A 394 -19.37 7.63 -7.55
CA ASP A 394 -18.17 8.30 -8.03
C ASP A 394 -17.07 7.29 -8.42
N TYR A 395 -17.03 6.09 -7.79
CA TYR A 395 -16.16 5.01 -8.25
C TYR A 395 -16.42 4.64 -9.73
N VAL A 396 -17.70 4.49 -10.08
CA VAL A 396 -18.09 4.16 -11.47
C VAL A 396 -17.70 5.28 -12.43
N LYS A 397 -17.95 6.55 -12.05
CA LYS A 397 -17.59 7.71 -12.88
C LYS A 397 -16.10 7.80 -13.14
N ILE A 398 -15.27 7.61 -12.10
CA ILE A 398 -13.80 7.69 -12.22
C ILE A 398 -13.28 6.59 -13.15
N ASN A 399 -13.81 5.36 -13.02
CA ASN A 399 -13.28 4.21 -13.75
C ASN A 399 -13.85 4.09 -15.18
N ALA A 400 -15.02 4.66 -15.46
CA ALA A 400 -15.59 4.68 -16.81
C ALA A 400 -14.74 5.50 -17.81
N ASP A 401 -14.04 6.53 -17.33
CA ASP A 401 -13.27 7.48 -18.16
C ASP A 401 -11.74 7.38 -17.94
N TYR A 402 -11.23 6.28 -17.37
CA TYR A 402 -9.82 6.16 -16.96
C TYR A 402 -8.80 6.33 -18.09
N ARG A 403 -9.17 6.00 -19.34
CA ARG A 403 -8.27 6.09 -20.51
C ARG A 403 -8.35 7.43 -21.26
N SER A 404 -9.36 8.23 -20.98
CA SER A 404 -9.62 9.51 -21.68
C SER A 404 -8.84 10.69 -21.08
#